data_d85275c7d018e35a5cbe2fe495214672
#
_entry.id   d85275c7d018e35a5cbe2fe495214672
#
_cell.length_a   1.000
_cell.length_b   1.000
_cell.length_c   1.000
_cell.angle_alpha   90.00
_cell.angle_beta   90.00
_cell.angle_gamma   90.00
#
_symmetry.space_group_name_H-M   'P 1'
#
loop_
_entity.id
_entity.type
_entity.pdbx_description
1 polymer ?
#
loop_
_entity_poly.entity_id
_entity_poly.type
_entity_poly.pdbx_seq_one_letter_code
_entity_poly.pdbx_strand_id
1 'polypeptide(L)'
;MPNKNSLQTEFNFSLPRGLVDDQGKVHSQGFMRLATAKGEISVQKNRLVQDNSAYGFLVMLSLVITNLGDLVEVTPDLLENLFTYDLAYLREFYNRINQQGIASLPVKCPKCSNDFNVELELSGESFATP
;
A
#
# COMPACT_ATOMS: atom_id res chain seq x y z
N MET A 1 9.43 4.11 -24.89
CA MET A 1 9.22 5.31 -24.15
C MET A 1 7.80 5.46 -23.66
N PRO A 2 7.62 5.80 -22.40
CA PRO A 2 6.26 5.86 -21.90
C PRO A 2 5.49 6.99 -22.54
N ASN A 3 4.29 6.69 -22.86
CA ASN A 3 3.35 7.65 -23.38
C ASN A 3 2.90 8.53 -22.22
N LYS A 4 2.86 9.82 -22.42
CA LYS A 4 2.42 10.73 -21.38
C LYS A 4 0.98 10.49 -20.96
N ASN A 5 0.19 9.95 -21.87
CA ASN A 5 -1.19 9.65 -21.58
C ASN A 5 -1.39 8.24 -21.04
N SER A 6 -0.30 7.55 -20.80
CA SER A 6 -0.38 6.21 -20.24
C SER A 6 -0.92 6.27 -18.83
N LEU A 7 -1.67 5.26 -18.48
CA LEU A 7 -2.17 5.11 -17.15
C LEU A 7 -0.99 4.95 -16.20
N GLN A 8 -1.03 5.63 -15.09
CA GLN A 8 -0.01 5.45 -14.08
C GLN A 8 -0.24 4.09 -13.43
N THR A 9 0.80 3.26 -13.40
CA THR A 9 0.70 1.90 -12.87
C THR A 9 1.56 1.69 -11.63
N GLU A 10 2.41 2.65 -11.28
CA GLU A 10 3.27 2.54 -10.12
C GLU A 10 3.17 3.81 -9.29
N PHE A 11 3.01 3.65 -7.98
CA PHE A 11 2.73 4.76 -7.08
C PHE A 11 3.69 4.74 -5.91
N ASN A 12 4.20 5.89 -5.55
CA ASN A 12 5.13 6.06 -4.44
C ASN A 12 4.34 6.10 -3.13
N PHE A 13 4.84 5.38 -2.13
CA PHE A 13 4.25 5.45 -0.79
C PHE A 13 5.33 5.66 0.25
N SER A 14 4.90 6.09 1.42
CA SER A 14 5.81 6.31 2.55
C SER A 14 5.16 5.74 3.80
N LEU A 15 5.78 4.73 4.37
CA LEU A 15 5.26 4.09 5.58
C LEU A 15 5.40 5.05 6.76
N PRO A 16 4.35 5.25 7.55
CA PRO A 16 4.41 6.16 8.69
C PRO A 16 5.47 5.78 9.72
N ARG A 17 5.61 4.50 10.02
CA ARG A 17 6.59 4.04 10.99
C ARG A 17 7.79 3.37 10.35
N GLY A 18 7.56 2.70 9.22
CA GLY A 18 8.62 2.02 8.52
C GLY A 18 8.76 0.56 8.93
N LEU A 19 9.25 -0.24 8.00
CA LEU A 19 9.52 -1.65 8.24
C LEU A 19 10.95 -1.80 8.75
N VAL A 20 11.10 -2.43 9.89
CA VAL A 20 12.40 -2.64 10.50
C VAL A 20 12.86 -4.04 10.12
N ASP A 21 14.02 -4.14 9.48
CA ASP A 21 14.55 -5.44 9.07
C ASP A 21 15.34 -6.10 10.20
N ASP A 22 15.90 -7.26 9.91
CA ASP A 22 16.61 -8.05 10.91
C ASP A 22 17.82 -7.33 11.47
N GLN A 23 18.35 -6.36 10.74
CA GLN A 23 19.53 -5.62 11.15
C GLN A 23 19.18 -4.30 11.81
N GLY A 24 17.90 -4.07 12.05
CA GLY A 24 17.45 -2.86 12.69
C GLY A 24 17.33 -1.67 11.76
N LYS A 25 17.49 -1.87 10.46
CA LYS A 25 17.36 -0.79 9.51
C LYS A 25 15.89 -0.55 9.17
N VAL A 26 15.51 0.71 9.06
CA VAL A 26 14.13 1.10 8.82
C VAL A 26 13.95 1.44 7.34
N HIS A 27 12.92 0.86 6.74
CA HIS A 27 12.59 1.08 5.34
C HIS A 27 11.20 1.69 5.25
N SER A 28 11.09 2.87 4.70
CA SER A 28 9.82 3.60 4.67
C SER A 28 9.35 3.91 3.26
N GLN A 29 10.25 4.25 2.37
CA GLN A 29 9.90 4.66 1.01
C GLN A 29 9.79 3.48 0.10
N GLY A 30 8.74 3.45 -0.71
CA GLY A 30 8.58 2.35 -1.64
C GLY A 30 7.64 2.70 -2.77
N PHE A 31 7.46 1.72 -3.65
CA PHE A 31 6.54 1.85 -4.78
C PHE A 31 5.61 0.66 -4.81
N MET A 32 4.36 0.92 -5.14
CA MET A 32 3.36 -0.11 -5.30
C MET A 32 2.75 0.01 -6.69
N ARG A 33 2.66 -1.13 -7.40
CA ARG A 33 2.03 -1.14 -8.70
C ARG A 33 0.58 -1.57 -8.56
N LEU A 34 -0.18 -1.35 -9.61
CA LEU A 34 -1.57 -1.79 -9.62
C LEU A 34 -1.65 -3.31 -9.59
N ALA A 35 -2.64 -3.82 -8.91
CA ALA A 35 -2.90 -5.24 -8.86
C ALA A 35 -3.52 -5.70 -10.17
N THR A 36 -3.31 -6.97 -10.49
CA THR A 36 -3.88 -7.58 -11.69
C THR A 36 -4.71 -8.79 -11.29
N ALA A 37 -5.58 -9.21 -12.21
CA ALA A 37 -6.36 -10.43 -11.98
C ALA A 37 -5.43 -11.62 -11.80
N LYS A 38 -4.33 -11.66 -12.55
CA LYS A 38 -3.36 -12.73 -12.42
C LYS A 38 -2.76 -12.76 -11.01
N GLY A 39 -2.49 -11.58 -10.46
CA GLY A 39 -1.98 -11.49 -9.10
C GLY A 39 -2.98 -12.01 -8.08
N GLU A 40 -4.25 -11.67 -8.24
CA GLU A 40 -5.28 -12.14 -7.33
C GLU A 40 -5.41 -13.66 -7.37
N ILE A 41 -5.31 -14.23 -8.56
CA ILE A 41 -5.35 -15.68 -8.69
C ILE A 41 -4.12 -16.30 -8.02
N SER A 42 -2.95 -15.69 -8.19
CA SER A 42 -1.73 -16.17 -7.54
C SER A 42 -1.87 -16.20 -6.03
N VAL A 43 -2.51 -15.18 -5.47
CA VAL A 43 -2.73 -15.12 -4.02
C VAL A 43 -3.60 -16.30 -3.58
N GLN A 44 -4.67 -16.57 -4.31
CA GLN A 44 -5.57 -17.67 -3.95
C GLN A 44 -4.87 -19.02 -4.01
N LYS A 45 -3.92 -19.17 -4.92
CA LYS A 45 -3.18 -20.42 -5.07
C LYS A 45 -2.02 -20.54 -4.11
N ASN A 46 -1.67 -19.48 -3.41
CA ASN A 46 -0.50 -19.49 -2.54
C ASN A 46 -0.74 -20.41 -1.36
N ARG A 47 0.26 -21.22 -1.05
CA ARG A 47 0.14 -22.19 0.02
C ARG A 47 -0.07 -21.54 1.38
N LEU A 48 0.61 -20.42 1.63
CA LEU A 48 0.43 -19.71 2.89
C LEU A 48 -1.00 -19.25 3.07
N VAL A 49 -1.62 -18.79 1.98
CA VAL A 49 -3.00 -18.32 2.03
C VAL A 49 -3.96 -19.47 2.24
N GLN A 50 -3.67 -20.62 1.63
CA GLN A 50 -4.52 -21.80 1.80
C GLN A 50 -4.48 -22.31 3.24
N ASP A 51 -3.31 -22.23 3.87
CA ASP A 51 -3.17 -22.65 5.26
C ASP A 51 -3.79 -21.64 6.22
N ASN A 52 -3.69 -20.35 5.88
CA ASN A 52 -4.20 -19.30 6.75
C ASN A 52 -4.54 -18.08 5.89
N SER A 53 -5.83 -17.85 5.72
CA SER A 53 -6.30 -16.78 4.85
C SER A 53 -5.84 -15.39 5.30
N ALA A 54 -5.39 -15.27 6.54
CA ALA A 54 -4.86 -13.99 7.02
C ALA A 54 -3.62 -13.55 6.24
N TYR A 55 -2.94 -14.48 5.59
CA TYR A 55 -1.78 -14.13 4.76
C TYR A 55 -2.17 -13.52 3.42
N GLY A 56 -3.45 -13.54 3.07
CA GLY A 56 -3.87 -13.10 1.74
C GLY A 56 -3.36 -11.73 1.37
N PHE A 57 -3.54 -10.76 2.25
CA PHE A 57 -3.12 -9.41 1.94
C PHE A 57 -1.60 -9.28 1.93
N LEU A 58 -0.90 -9.98 2.82
CA LEU A 58 0.57 -9.92 2.83
C LEU A 58 1.14 -10.51 1.54
N VAL A 59 0.56 -11.61 1.06
CA VAL A 59 1.00 -12.19 -0.20
C VAL A 59 0.72 -11.22 -1.34
N MET A 60 -0.45 -10.59 -1.34
CA MET A 60 -0.75 -9.60 -2.36
C MET A 60 0.24 -8.44 -2.32
N LEU A 61 0.56 -7.94 -1.13
CA LEU A 61 1.53 -6.86 -1.00
C LEU A 61 2.89 -7.26 -1.55
N SER A 62 3.30 -8.51 -1.31
CA SER A 62 4.59 -8.98 -1.83
C SER A 62 4.62 -8.98 -3.35
N LEU A 63 3.45 -9.09 -3.98
CA LEU A 63 3.36 -9.07 -5.44
C LEU A 63 3.33 -7.66 -6.01
N VAL A 64 2.71 -6.72 -5.29
CA VAL A 64 2.51 -5.38 -5.84
C VAL A 64 3.54 -4.36 -5.36
N ILE A 65 4.21 -4.60 -4.24
CA ILE A 65 5.27 -3.70 -3.80
C ILE A 65 6.51 -4.02 -4.63
N THR A 66 6.89 -3.09 -5.49
CA THR A 66 8.03 -3.30 -6.38
C THR A 66 9.34 -2.85 -5.76
N ASN A 67 9.25 -2.03 -4.72
CA ASN A 67 10.44 -1.52 -4.05
C ASN A 67 10.06 -1.10 -2.64
N LEU A 68 10.93 -1.36 -1.69
CA LEU A 68 10.76 -0.89 -0.31
C LEU A 68 12.13 -0.65 0.28
N GLY A 69 12.49 0.64 0.39
CA GLY A 69 13.79 1.01 0.92
C GLY A 69 14.92 0.38 0.14
N ASP A 70 15.84 -0.21 0.86
CA ASP A 70 16.98 -0.89 0.26
C ASP A 70 16.81 -2.40 0.20
N LEU A 71 15.62 -2.89 0.50
CA LEU A 71 15.39 -4.32 0.52
C LEU A 71 15.49 -4.88 -0.89
N VAL A 72 16.19 -6.01 -1.00
CA VAL A 72 16.38 -6.67 -2.28
C VAL A 72 15.10 -7.33 -2.73
N GLU A 73 14.37 -7.88 -1.78
CA GLU A 73 13.16 -8.63 -2.07
C GLU A 73 12.14 -8.39 -0.97
N VAL A 74 10.88 -8.25 -1.37
CA VAL A 74 9.78 -8.07 -0.43
C VAL A 74 8.96 -9.36 -0.42
N THR A 75 9.02 -10.08 0.69
CA THR A 75 8.34 -11.36 0.82
C THR A 75 7.24 -11.26 1.87
N PRO A 76 6.26 -12.16 1.84
CA PRO A 76 5.24 -12.15 2.87
C PRO A 76 5.82 -12.31 4.27
N ASP A 77 6.86 -13.12 4.38
CA ASP A 77 7.53 -13.35 5.66
C ASP A 77 8.10 -12.05 6.22
N LEU A 78 8.74 -11.28 5.36
CA LEU A 78 9.28 -9.99 5.74
C LEU A 78 8.17 -9.03 6.15
N LEU A 79 7.07 -9.05 5.44
CA LEU A 79 5.96 -8.15 5.69
C LEU A 79 5.24 -8.45 7.00
N GLU A 80 5.45 -9.62 7.57
CA GLU A 80 4.92 -9.92 8.90
C GLU A 80 5.47 -8.98 9.96
N ASN A 81 6.60 -8.35 9.69
CA ASN A 81 7.22 -7.44 10.63
C ASN A 81 6.66 -6.02 10.57
N LEU A 82 5.74 -5.76 9.68
CA LEU A 82 5.09 -4.45 9.62
C LEU A 82 4.31 -4.18 10.90
N PHE A 83 4.42 -2.95 11.38
CA PHE A 83 3.52 -2.53 12.45
C PHE A 83 2.11 -2.46 11.91
N THR A 84 1.12 -2.71 12.77
CA THR A 84 -0.26 -2.72 12.30
C THR A 84 -0.69 -1.37 11.75
N TYR A 85 -0.12 -0.29 12.25
CA TYR A 85 -0.42 1.03 11.74
C TYR A 85 0.00 1.16 10.27
N ASP A 86 1.18 0.65 9.94
CA ASP A 86 1.67 0.68 8.57
C ASP A 86 0.88 -0.27 7.67
N LEU A 87 0.48 -1.40 8.22
CA LEU A 87 -0.34 -2.34 7.46
C LEU A 87 -1.68 -1.71 7.09
N ALA A 88 -2.28 -0.98 8.03
CA ALA A 88 -3.53 -0.27 7.75
C ALA A 88 -3.32 0.80 6.68
N TYR A 89 -2.19 1.51 6.74
CA TYR A 89 -1.84 2.49 5.71
C TYR A 89 -1.75 1.83 4.34
N LEU A 90 -1.04 0.71 4.26
CA LEU A 90 -0.87 0.03 2.97
C LEU A 90 -2.19 -0.52 2.45
N ARG A 91 -3.06 -0.97 3.34
CA ARG A 91 -4.37 -1.46 2.92
C ARG A 91 -5.20 -0.35 2.29
N GLU A 92 -5.18 0.82 2.91
CA GLU A 92 -5.92 1.95 2.37
C GLU A 92 -5.28 2.45 1.08
N PHE A 93 -3.94 2.51 1.06
CA PHE A 93 -3.21 2.92 -0.14
C PHE A 93 -3.53 1.99 -1.31
N TYR A 94 -3.48 0.69 -1.06
CA TYR A 94 -3.81 -0.32 -2.06
C TYR A 94 -5.22 -0.11 -2.61
N ASN A 95 -6.17 0.10 -1.73
CA ASN A 95 -7.55 0.29 -2.16
C ASN A 95 -7.69 1.54 -3.01
N ARG A 96 -7.03 2.61 -2.64
CA ARG A 96 -7.16 3.87 -3.37
C ARG A 96 -6.58 3.79 -4.76
N ILE A 97 -5.38 3.25 -4.90
CA ILE A 97 -4.77 3.22 -6.23
C ILE A 97 -5.49 2.23 -7.15
N ASN A 98 -6.02 1.15 -6.60
CA ASN A 98 -6.68 0.14 -7.43
C ASN A 98 -8.11 0.53 -7.79
N GLN A 99 -8.76 1.33 -6.98
CA GLN A 99 -10.14 1.74 -7.24
C GLN A 99 -10.21 3.04 -8.04
N GLN A 100 -9.34 3.99 -7.73
CA GLN A 100 -9.43 5.32 -8.29
C GLN A 100 -8.22 5.74 -9.11
N GLY A 101 -7.14 4.96 -9.02
CA GLY A 101 -5.92 5.30 -9.72
C GLY A 101 -5.17 6.47 -9.10
N ILE A 102 -5.56 6.89 -7.91
CA ILE A 102 -4.91 7.99 -7.21
C ILE A 102 -4.86 7.66 -5.73
N ALA A 103 -3.82 8.15 -5.08
CA ALA A 103 -3.62 7.92 -3.65
C ALA A 103 -4.10 9.13 -2.87
N SER A 104 -5.33 9.52 -3.09
CA SER A 104 -5.90 10.67 -2.40
C SER A 104 -7.27 10.32 -1.86
N LEU A 105 -7.70 11.07 -0.87
CA LEU A 105 -8.93 10.83 -0.15
C LEU A 105 -9.87 12.00 -0.37
N PRO A 106 -11.10 11.77 -0.84
CA PRO A 106 -12.07 12.86 -0.92
C PRO A 106 -12.52 13.26 0.47
N VAL A 107 -12.48 14.55 0.72
CA VAL A 107 -12.83 15.10 2.03
C VAL A 107 -13.80 16.26 1.82
N LYS A 108 -14.80 16.34 2.67
CA LYS A 108 -15.74 17.44 2.64
C LYS A 108 -15.37 18.41 3.78
N CYS A 109 -15.22 19.67 3.41
CA CYS A 109 -14.89 20.68 4.40
C CYS A 109 -16.04 20.85 5.39
N PRO A 110 -15.79 20.72 6.69
CA PRO A 110 -16.85 20.81 7.68
C PRO A 110 -17.47 22.20 7.80
N LYS A 111 -16.77 23.24 7.34
CA LYS A 111 -17.28 24.60 7.47
C LYS A 111 -18.03 25.05 6.23
N CYS A 112 -17.55 24.74 5.05
CA CYS A 112 -18.13 25.23 3.83
C CYS A 112 -18.72 24.14 2.94
N SER A 113 -18.53 22.89 3.34
CA SER A 113 -19.06 21.74 2.62
C SER A 113 -18.45 21.57 1.24
N ASN A 114 -17.33 22.23 0.96
CA ASN A 114 -16.63 22.02 -0.29
C ASN A 114 -15.93 20.68 -0.27
N ASP A 115 -15.98 20.01 -1.40
CA ASP A 115 -15.27 18.75 -1.55
C ASP A 115 -13.83 19.02 -2.00
N PHE A 116 -12.90 18.30 -1.43
CA PHE A 116 -11.52 18.37 -1.87
C PHE A 116 -10.84 17.04 -1.58
N ASN A 117 -9.71 16.83 -2.21
CA ASN A 117 -8.95 15.59 -2.02
C ASN A 117 -7.73 15.85 -1.16
N VAL A 118 -7.48 14.93 -0.23
CA VAL A 118 -6.31 14.97 0.61
C VAL A 118 -5.44 13.80 0.23
N GLU A 119 -4.13 14.06 0.04
CA GLU A 119 -3.21 12.99 -0.26
C GLU A 119 -3.17 12.02 0.90
N LEU A 120 -3.16 10.74 0.60
CA LEU A 120 -3.28 9.72 1.62
C LEU A 120 -2.02 9.64 2.46
N GLU A 121 -2.17 9.89 3.75
CA GLU A 121 -1.10 9.74 4.72
C GLU A 121 -1.70 9.22 6.00
N LEU A 122 -1.02 8.29 6.63
CA LEU A 122 -1.47 7.81 7.92
C LEU A 122 -0.72 8.52 9.03
N SER A 123 -0.75 9.82 8.99
CA SER A 123 -0.15 10.60 10.04
C SER A 123 -1.12 10.86 11.17
N GLY A 124 -2.37 10.52 10.98
CA GLY A 124 -3.38 10.74 11.99
C GLY A 124 -4.25 11.93 11.67
N GLU A 125 -3.66 13.02 11.34
CA GLU A 125 -4.44 14.24 11.09
C GLU A 125 -5.27 14.13 9.83
N SER A 126 -4.73 13.49 8.82
CA SER A 126 -5.46 13.38 7.56
C SER A 126 -6.72 12.54 7.71
N PHE A 127 -6.80 11.77 8.77
CA PHE A 127 -7.96 10.95 9.04
C PHE A 127 -8.75 11.46 10.19
N ALA A 128 -8.35 12.55 10.72
CA ALA A 128 -9.09 13.16 11.80
C ALA A 128 -10.36 13.67 11.18
N THR A 129 -11.22 12.80 10.94
CA THR A 129 -12.44 13.29 10.43
C THR A 129 -13.08 14.15 11.43
N PRO A 130 -13.77 15.01 11.02
CA PRO A 130 -14.47 15.94 11.86
C PRO A 130 -15.43 15.32 12.79
#